data_45f8defd5c859dc327285b0f39a12b6b
#
_entry.id   45f8defd5c859dc327285b0f39a12b6b
#
_cell.length_a   1.000
_cell.length_b   1.000
_cell.length_c   1.000
_cell.angle_alpha   90.00
_cell.angle_beta   90.00
_cell.angle_gamma   90.00
#
_symmetry.space_group_name_H-M   'P 1'
#
loop_
_entity.id
_entity.type
_entity.pdbx_description
1 polymer ?
#
loop_
_entity_poly.entity_id
_entity_poly.type
_entity_poly.pdbx_seq_one_letter_code
_entity_poly.pdbx_strand_id
1 'polypeptide(L)'
;MRILIEASGSFVSAYLIKAIQDAGHQAIASDINTDCAANYLADDFVCMPKSSDPSLWEKVSHILVDHSIDLVIPSFDDTLLGWAQGLHNKNDSCTAQVLLSSADVVEIFLDKWKAYNFFLANNIPTPLTSLNQDYSLVKPRRGRGGKGIYYPSTPVDMSESISQEIAVGDEYTVDVFCDNSHNPIYIVPRKRLHICDGKSTQGVVVEHPAIVKLVYSLCAATSFRGPINIQCFSDSDGSVSIIEVNPRVAGGMALGFAATENWVPLMVAMSAGQTNFEPVPVKYGLQMFRYYAEVFG
;
A
#
# COMPACT_ATOMS: atom_id res chain seq x y z
N MET A 1 8.22 -19.60 7.85
CA MET A 1 6.81 -19.18 7.98
C MET A 1 6.10 -19.37 6.66
N ARG A 2 4.78 -19.58 6.70
CA ARG A 2 3.88 -19.55 5.56
C ARG A 2 3.24 -18.16 5.51
N ILE A 3 3.58 -17.38 4.50
CA ILE A 3 3.21 -15.96 4.41
C ILE A 3 2.22 -15.77 3.27
N LEU A 4 0.99 -15.37 3.60
CA LEU A 4 -0.08 -15.14 2.62
C LEU A 4 0.01 -13.73 2.04
N ILE A 5 -0.05 -13.65 0.71
CA ILE A 5 -0.12 -12.42 -0.08
C ILE A 5 -1.52 -12.31 -0.67
N GLU A 6 -2.23 -11.25 -0.35
CA GLU A 6 -3.56 -10.98 -0.87
C GLU A 6 -3.53 -10.38 -2.28
N ALA A 7 -4.58 -10.63 -3.10
CA ALA A 7 -4.77 -10.09 -4.45
C ALA A 7 -3.56 -10.32 -5.37
N SER A 8 -3.08 -11.55 -5.41
CA SER A 8 -1.84 -11.92 -6.08
C SER A 8 -1.92 -11.93 -7.62
N GLY A 9 -3.10 -11.80 -8.21
CA GLY A 9 -3.27 -11.51 -9.64
C GLY A 9 -2.83 -10.10 -10.06
N SER A 10 -2.29 -9.31 -9.13
CA SER A 10 -1.86 -7.92 -9.35
C SER A 10 -0.34 -7.79 -9.51
N PHE A 11 0.13 -6.59 -9.91
CA PHE A 11 1.57 -6.31 -10.02
C PHE A 11 2.34 -6.28 -8.70
N VAL A 12 1.66 -6.37 -7.55
CA VAL A 12 2.31 -6.47 -6.23
C VAL A 12 2.96 -7.84 -6.06
N SER A 13 2.34 -8.88 -6.59
CA SER A 13 2.64 -10.26 -6.19
C SER A 13 4.02 -10.76 -6.60
N ALA A 14 4.42 -10.59 -7.86
CA ALA A 14 5.63 -11.23 -8.36
C ALA A 14 6.90 -10.87 -7.56
N TYR A 15 7.10 -9.57 -7.24
CA TYR A 15 8.26 -9.18 -6.44
C TYR A 15 8.14 -9.61 -4.98
N LEU A 16 6.92 -9.62 -4.43
CA LEU A 16 6.69 -9.99 -3.03
C LEU A 16 6.80 -11.50 -2.82
N ILE A 17 6.28 -12.32 -3.76
CA ILE A 17 6.52 -13.77 -3.79
C ILE A 17 8.02 -14.05 -3.75
N LYS A 18 8.77 -13.45 -4.69
CA LYS A 18 10.21 -13.60 -4.74
C LYS A 18 10.89 -13.14 -3.44
N ALA A 19 10.49 -12.02 -2.89
CA ALA A 19 11.08 -11.48 -1.65
C ALA A 19 10.85 -12.42 -0.45
N ILE A 20 9.68 -13.07 -0.37
CA ILE A 20 9.36 -14.07 0.67
C ILE A 20 10.22 -15.31 0.49
N GLN A 21 10.34 -15.83 -0.73
CA GLN A 21 11.15 -17.00 -1.04
C GLN A 21 12.65 -16.73 -0.81
N ASP A 22 13.16 -15.56 -1.23
CA ASP A 22 14.55 -15.14 -1.00
C ASP A 22 14.87 -14.98 0.51
N ALA A 23 13.85 -14.71 1.33
CA ALA A 23 13.98 -14.67 2.80
C ALA A 23 13.89 -16.06 3.47
N GLY A 24 13.76 -17.15 2.69
CA GLY A 24 13.68 -18.52 3.20
C GLY A 24 12.30 -18.89 3.77
N HIS A 25 11.24 -18.20 3.36
CA HIS A 25 9.86 -18.46 3.78
C HIS A 25 9.02 -18.98 2.60
N GLN A 26 7.89 -19.61 2.89
CA GLN A 26 6.94 -20.06 1.88
C GLN A 26 5.98 -18.92 1.51
N ALA A 27 5.93 -18.58 0.24
CA ALA A 27 5.00 -17.61 -0.31
C ALA A 27 3.68 -18.29 -0.67
N ILE A 28 2.60 -17.90 -0.01
CA ILE A 28 1.26 -18.39 -0.30
C ILE A 28 0.53 -17.29 -1.05
N ALA A 29 0.38 -17.45 -2.35
CA ALA A 29 -0.37 -16.49 -3.15
C ALA A 29 -1.87 -16.68 -2.97
N SER A 30 -2.65 -15.60 -3.03
CA SER A 30 -4.09 -15.71 -2.99
C SER A 30 -4.79 -14.70 -3.89
N ASP A 31 -5.84 -15.14 -4.58
CA ASP A 31 -6.68 -14.30 -5.43
C ASP A 31 -8.08 -14.88 -5.53
N ILE A 32 -9.04 -14.11 -6.01
CA ILE A 32 -10.39 -14.60 -6.36
C ILE A 32 -10.40 -15.39 -7.66
N ASN A 33 -9.36 -15.25 -8.49
CA ASN A 33 -9.17 -15.95 -9.75
C ASN A 33 -7.90 -16.81 -9.69
N THR A 34 -8.05 -18.10 -9.93
CA THR A 34 -6.94 -19.05 -9.98
C THR A 34 -6.09 -18.93 -11.28
N ASP A 35 -6.67 -18.32 -12.33
CA ASP A 35 -6.01 -18.06 -13.61
C ASP A 35 -5.12 -16.82 -13.54
N CYS A 36 -4.04 -16.90 -12.76
CA CYS A 36 -3.06 -15.82 -12.65
C CYS A 36 -1.64 -16.38 -12.49
N ALA A 37 -0.64 -15.62 -12.92
CA ALA A 37 0.77 -16.01 -12.86
C ALA A 37 1.24 -16.37 -11.44
N ALA A 38 0.67 -15.74 -10.41
CA ALA A 38 1.03 -15.99 -9.02
C ALA A 38 0.79 -17.45 -8.59
N ASN A 39 -0.20 -18.12 -9.18
CA ASN A 39 -0.48 -19.55 -8.95
C ASN A 39 0.70 -20.48 -9.34
N TYR A 40 1.56 -20.02 -10.25
CA TYR A 40 2.73 -20.77 -10.73
C TYR A 40 4.06 -20.24 -10.18
N LEU A 41 4.06 -19.05 -9.58
CA LEU A 41 5.26 -18.42 -9.01
C LEU A 41 5.42 -18.72 -7.52
N ALA A 42 4.30 -18.88 -6.80
CA ALA A 42 4.28 -19.10 -5.36
C ALA A 42 4.50 -20.58 -4.99
N ASP A 43 4.79 -20.82 -3.71
CA ASP A 43 4.95 -22.19 -3.18
C ASP A 43 3.60 -22.90 -2.98
N ASP A 44 2.52 -22.12 -2.81
CA ASP A 44 1.14 -22.60 -2.68
C ASP A 44 0.18 -21.48 -3.12
N PHE A 45 -1.05 -21.84 -3.47
CA PHE A 45 -2.07 -20.88 -3.91
C PHE A 45 -3.42 -21.16 -3.26
N VAL A 46 -4.08 -20.08 -2.84
CA VAL A 46 -5.40 -20.13 -2.22
C VAL A 46 -6.41 -19.28 -2.99
N CYS A 47 -7.54 -19.88 -3.36
CA CYS A 47 -8.65 -19.14 -3.93
C CYS A 47 -9.42 -18.40 -2.82
N MET A 48 -9.37 -17.08 -2.81
CA MET A 48 -10.05 -16.24 -1.82
C MET A 48 -11.51 -15.98 -2.21
N PRO A 49 -12.41 -15.87 -1.24
CA PRO A 49 -13.75 -15.37 -1.49
C PRO A 49 -13.72 -13.91 -1.95
N LYS A 50 -14.76 -13.49 -2.70
CA LYS A 50 -14.91 -12.09 -3.12
C LYS A 50 -15.12 -11.18 -1.90
N SER A 51 -14.64 -9.94 -1.97
CA SER A 51 -14.85 -8.93 -0.90
C SER A 51 -16.33 -8.64 -0.60
N SER A 52 -17.20 -8.88 -1.57
CA SER A 52 -18.67 -8.75 -1.42
C SER A 52 -19.36 -10.00 -0.82
N ASP A 53 -18.64 -11.07 -0.52
CA ASP A 53 -19.22 -12.28 0.08
C ASP A 53 -19.61 -12.01 1.53
N PRO A 54 -20.90 -12.19 1.93
CA PRO A 54 -21.33 -11.97 3.31
C PRO A 54 -20.62 -12.85 4.34
N SER A 55 -20.12 -14.03 3.94
CA SER A 55 -19.36 -14.96 4.76
C SER A 55 -17.85 -14.85 4.56
N LEU A 56 -17.37 -13.75 3.97
CA LEU A 56 -15.95 -13.52 3.67
C LEU A 56 -15.04 -13.89 4.84
N TRP A 57 -15.25 -13.29 5.98
CA TRP A 57 -14.32 -13.42 7.12
C TRP A 57 -14.38 -14.78 7.82
N GLU A 58 -15.52 -15.45 7.77
CA GLU A 58 -15.66 -16.84 8.22
C GLU A 58 -14.83 -17.77 7.32
N LYS A 59 -14.98 -17.65 6.01
CA LYS A 59 -14.20 -18.43 5.03
C LYS A 59 -12.71 -18.14 5.11
N VAL A 60 -12.33 -16.86 5.24
CA VAL A 60 -10.93 -16.45 5.41
C VAL A 60 -10.33 -17.08 6.67
N SER A 61 -11.04 -17.08 7.79
CA SER A 61 -10.58 -17.70 9.03
C SER A 61 -10.29 -19.21 8.86
N HIS A 62 -11.17 -19.94 8.17
CA HIS A 62 -10.93 -21.35 7.84
C HIS A 62 -9.72 -21.53 6.92
N ILE A 63 -9.62 -20.74 5.86
CA ILE A 63 -8.48 -20.77 4.94
C ILE A 63 -7.16 -20.58 5.67
N LEU A 64 -7.07 -19.61 6.58
CA LEU A 64 -5.84 -19.36 7.34
C LEU A 64 -5.41 -20.55 8.21
N VAL A 65 -6.37 -21.24 8.80
CA VAL A 65 -6.12 -22.45 9.60
C VAL A 65 -5.73 -23.63 8.71
N ASP A 66 -6.53 -23.92 7.67
CA ASP A 66 -6.36 -25.07 6.79
C ASP A 66 -5.00 -25.02 6.04
N HIS A 67 -4.56 -23.82 5.67
CA HIS A 67 -3.27 -23.60 5.02
C HIS A 67 -2.13 -23.27 6.00
N SER A 68 -2.38 -23.32 7.32
CA SER A 68 -1.38 -23.04 8.36
C SER A 68 -0.63 -21.71 8.12
N ILE A 69 -1.37 -20.64 7.86
CA ILE A 69 -0.80 -19.32 7.58
C ILE A 69 -0.30 -18.70 8.89
N ASP A 70 0.97 -18.28 8.89
CA ASP A 70 1.60 -17.59 10.02
C ASP A 70 1.45 -16.08 9.95
N LEU A 71 1.58 -15.51 8.74
CA LEU A 71 1.57 -14.06 8.53
C LEU A 71 0.78 -13.71 7.26
N VAL A 72 -0.03 -12.66 7.33
CA VAL A 72 -0.76 -12.09 6.18
C VAL A 72 -0.18 -10.72 5.85
N ILE A 73 0.09 -10.49 4.57
CA ILE A 73 0.45 -9.18 4.01
C ILE A 73 -0.72 -8.67 3.16
N PRO A 74 -1.63 -7.87 3.72
CA PRO A 74 -2.76 -7.33 2.98
C PRO A 74 -2.32 -6.38 1.87
N SER A 75 -3.01 -6.42 0.73
CA SER A 75 -2.71 -5.53 -0.40
C SER A 75 -3.94 -5.01 -1.15
N PHE A 76 -5.14 -5.36 -0.68
CA PHE A 76 -6.39 -5.03 -1.35
C PHE A 76 -7.27 -4.11 -0.50
N ASP A 77 -7.58 -2.91 -1.02
CA ASP A 77 -8.22 -1.84 -0.24
C ASP A 77 -9.60 -2.23 0.32
N ASP A 78 -10.38 -3.04 -0.43
CA ASP A 78 -11.75 -3.40 -0.03
C ASP A 78 -11.81 -4.33 1.19
N THR A 79 -10.73 -5.06 1.49
CA THR A 79 -10.62 -5.97 2.63
C THR A 79 -9.76 -5.39 3.76
N LEU A 80 -9.00 -4.31 3.48
CA LEU A 80 -7.97 -3.80 4.37
C LEU A 80 -8.51 -3.45 5.76
N LEU A 81 -9.67 -2.80 5.84
CA LEU A 81 -10.29 -2.44 7.11
C LEU A 81 -10.70 -3.69 7.91
N GLY A 82 -11.22 -4.71 7.25
CA GLY A 82 -11.60 -5.95 7.92
C GLY A 82 -10.39 -6.71 8.48
N TRP A 83 -9.26 -6.72 7.76
CA TRP A 83 -7.99 -7.24 8.29
C TRP A 83 -7.55 -6.46 9.54
N ALA A 84 -7.57 -5.12 9.47
CA ALA A 84 -7.19 -4.25 10.59
C ALA A 84 -8.10 -4.39 11.81
N GLN A 85 -9.38 -4.68 11.60
CA GLN A 85 -10.37 -4.95 12.66
C GLN A 85 -10.27 -6.36 13.25
N GLY A 86 -9.40 -7.22 12.71
CA GLY A 86 -9.23 -8.60 13.18
C GLY A 86 -10.41 -9.52 12.83
N LEU A 87 -11.20 -9.20 11.79
CA LEU A 87 -12.37 -10.00 11.43
C LEU A 87 -12.03 -11.44 11.00
N HIS A 88 -10.77 -11.72 10.67
CA HIS A 88 -10.24 -13.06 10.38
C HIS A 88 -10.11 -13.95 11.62
N ASN A 89 -10.09 -13.37 12.83
CA ASN A 89 -9.95 -14.10 14.11
C ASN A 89 -11.28 -14.66 14.62
N LYS A 90 -12.17 -15.10 13.73
CA LYS A 90 -13.45 -15.72 14.11
C LYS A 90 -13.33 -17.16 14.55
N ASN A 91 -12.20 -17.80 14.28
CA ASN A 91 -11.88 -19.14 14.71
C ASN A 91 -10.76 -19.07 15.76
N ASP A 92 -11.00 -19.56 16.96
CA ASP A 92 -10.02 -19.55 18.07
C ASP A 92 -8.71 -20.29 17.73
N SER A 93 -8.73 -21.15 16.71
CA SER A 93 -7.55 -21.84 16.20
C SER A 93 -6.72 -20.99 15.22
N CYS A 94 -7.22 -19.83 14.77
CA CYS A 94 -6.52 -18.95 13.86
C CYS A 94 -5.47 -18.14 14.64
N THR A 95 -4.19 -18.41 14.38
CA THR A 95 -3.05 -17.70 14.98
C THR A 95 -2.32 -16.80 14.00
N ALA A 96 -2.82 -16.66 12.77
CA ALA A 96 -2.22 -15.87 11.73
C ALA A 96 -2.13 -14.39 12.14
N GLN A 97 -0.94 -13.82 12.06
CA GLN A 97 -0.75 -12.40 12.29
C GLN A 97 -1.00 -11.60 11.03
N VAL A 98 -1.41 -10.35 11.18
CA VAL A 98 -1.60 -9.42 10.06
C VAL A 98 -0.63 -8.25 10.20
N LEU A 99 0.18 -8.01 9.19
CA LEU A 99 1.08 -6.87 9.17
C LEU A 99 0.37 -5.65 8.57
N LEU A 100 -0.20 -4.84 9.43
CA LEU A 100 -0.98 -3.68 9.03
C LEU A 100 -1.03 -2.65 10.17
N SER A 101 -1.31 -1.38 9.83
CA SER A 101 -1.67 -0.34 10.79
C SER A 101 -3.00 -0.64 11.48
N SER A 102 -3.29 0.04 12.60
CA SER A 102 -4.57 -0.11 13.32
C SER A 102 -5.78 0.25 12.44
N ALA A 103 -6.96 -0.24 12.84
CA ALA A 103 -8.21 0.00 12.11
C ALA A 103 -8.50 1.50 11.94
N ASP A 104 -8.24 2.32 12.96
CA ASP A 104 -8.45 3.77 12.91
C ASP A 104 -7.57 4.43 11.86
N VAL A 105 -6.29 4.04 11.77
CA VAL A 105 -5.37 4.55 10.76
C VAL A 105 -5.81 4.13 9.36
N VAL A 106 -6.15 2.85 9.19
CA VAL A 106 -6.62 2.31 7.91
C VAL A 106 -7.90 3.04 7.46
N GLU A 107 -8.86 3.24 8.35
CA GLU A 107 -10.13 3.91 8.04
C GLU A 107 -9.93 5.37 7.58
N ILE A 108 -8.99 6.09 8.19
CA ILE A 108 -8.64 7.46 7.79
C ILE A 108 -8.17 7.47 6.34
N PHE A 109 -7.21 6.62 5.98
CA PHE A 109 -6.54 6.71 4.68
C PHE A 109 -7.24 5.95 3.56
N LEU A 110 -8.24 5.11 3.85
CA LEU A 110 -9.12 4.54 2.83
C LEU A 110 -10.16 5.53 2.29
N ASP A 111 -10.41 6.63 2.99
CA ASP A 111 -11.36 7.68 2.60
C ASP A 111 -10.63 9.01 2.40
N LYS A 112 -10.59 9.50 1.15
CA LYS A 112 -9.85 10.72 0.78
C LYS A 112 -10.36 11.99 1.51
N TRP A 113 -11.64 12.01 1.91
CA TRP A 113 -12.17 13.11 2.72
C TRP A 113 -11.71 13.03 4.18
N LYS A 114 -11.67 11.83 4.77
CA LYS A 114 -11.12 11.65 6.11
C LYS A 114 -9.62 11.96 6.13
N ALA A 115 -8.87 11.50 5.12
CA ALA A 115 -7.45 11.79 4.97
C ALA A 115 -7.19 13.30 4.84
N TYR A 116 -7.98 14.01 4.04
CA TYR A 116 -7.90 15.48 3.92
C TYR A 116 -8.09 16.18 5.25
N ASN A 117 -9.14 15.84 6.01
CA ASN A 117 -9.37 16.44 7.33
C ASN A 117 -8.24 16.11 8.32
N PHE A 118 -7.70 14.88 8.25
CA PHE A 118 -6.54 14.50 9.06
C PHE A 118 -5.32 15.36 8.70
N PHE A 119 -5.03 15.57 7.42
CA PHE A 119 -3.92 16.42 6.99
C PHE A 119 -4.07 17.86 7.49
N LEU A 120 -5.25 18.45 7.36
CA LEU A 120 -5.51 19.80 7.85
C LEU A 120 -5.30 19.90 9.37
N ALA A 121 -5.87 18.97 10.13
CA ALA A 121 -5.75 18.95 11.59
C ALA A 121 -4.31 18.83 12.10
N ASN A 122 -3.41 18.27 11.28
CA ASN A 122 -2.01 18.04 11.63
C ASN A 122 -1.04 18.94 10.83
N ASN A 123 -1.54 19.98 10.16
CA ASN A 123 -0.73 20.88 9.32
C ASN A 123 0.13 20.17 8.28
N ILE A 124 -0.38 19.09 7.70
CA ILE A 124 0.24 18.36 6.58
C ILE A 124 -0.25 19.00 5.27
N PRO A 125 0.64 19.54 4.43
CA PRO A 125 0.26 20.13 3.15
C PRO A 125 -0.43 19.14 2.22
N THR A 126 -1.58 19.55 1.70
CA THR A 126 -2.43 18.76 0.80
C THR A 126 -3.24 19.70 -0.09
N PRO A 127 -3.61 19.34 -1.33
CA PRO A 127 -4.48 20.18 -2.16
C PRO A 127 -5.84 20.38 -1.51
N LEU A 128 -6.42 21.58 -1.69
CA LEU A 128 -7.75 21.89 -1.18
C LEU A 128 -8.77 20.91 -1.75
N THR A 129 -9.62 20.42 -0.87
CA THR A 129 -10.57 19.33 -1.18
C THR A 129 -11.95 19.67 -0.59
N SER A 130 -13.01 19.32 -1.32
CA SER A 130 -14.39 19.56 -0.92
C SER A 130 -15.30 18.36 -1.21
N LEU A 131 -16.38 18.24 -0.44
CA LEU A 131 -17.50 17.33 -0.74
C LEU A 131 -18.46 17.89 -1.79
N ASN A 132 -18.35 19.18 -2.10
CA ASN A 132 -19.06 19.84 -3.20
C ASN A 132 -18.18 19.86 -4.45
N GLN A 133 -18.74 20.30 -5.58
CA GLN A 133 -17.97 20.49 -6.83
C GLN A 133 -17.31 21.87 -6.89
N ASP A 134 -16.49 22.19 -5.87
CA ASP A 134 -15.82 23.48 -5.75
C ASP A 134 -14.54 23.57 -6.61
N TYR A 135 -13.99 22.41 -6.98
CA TYR A 135 -12.76 22.29 -7.78
C TYR A 135 -12.99 21.47 -9.04
N SER A 136 -12.11 21.65 -10.03
CA SER A 136 -12.25 21.07 -11.37
C SER A 136 -12.01 19.58 -11.46
N LEU A 137 -11.17 19.01 -10.57
CA LEU A 137 -10.92 17.56 -10.54
C LEU A 137 -11.95 16.91 -9.60
N VAL A 138 -12.65 15.89 -10.09
CA VAL A 138 -13.55 15.06 -9.28
C VAL A 138 -13.05 13.62 -9.28
N LYS A 139 -13.10 12.99 -8.10
CA LYS A 139 -12.68 11.60 -7.91
C LYS A 139 -13.50 10.92 -6.81
N PRO A 140 -13.65 9.58 -6.84
CA PRO A 140 -14.30 8.85 -5.75
C PRO A 140 -13.58 9.07 -4.43
N ARG A 141 -14.34 9.20 -3.33
CA ARG A 141 -13.80 9.26 -1.95
C ARG A 141 -13.01 8.01 -1.63
N ARG A 142 -13.54 6.84 -2.02
CA ARG A 142 -12.89 5.54 -1.91
C ARG A 142 -12.56 5.01 -3.29
N GLY A 143 -11.38 4.44 -3.48
CA GLY A 143 -10.96 3.93 -4.77
C GLY A 143 -9.45 4.02 -4.95
N ARG A 144 -8.94 3.36 -5.98
CA ARG A 144 -7.52 3.13 -6.22
C ARG A 144 -7.15 3.20 -7.70
N GLY A 145 -5.87 3.38 -7.98
CA GLY A 145 -5.32 3.27 -9.33
C GLY A 145 -5.83 4.32 -10.31
N GLY A 146 -6.25 5.50 -9.83
CA GLY A 146 -6.71 6.60 -10.67
C GLY A 146 -8.07 6.36 -11.35
N LYS A 147 -8.77 5.27 -11.05
CA LYS A 147 -10.09 4.98 -11.63
C LYS A 147 -11.13 5.99 -11.13
N GLY A 148 -11.96 6.48 -12.06
CA GLY A 148 -13.03 7.42 -11.75
C GLY A 148 -12.56 8.85 -11.51
N ILE A 149 -11.34 9.22 -11.88
CA ILE A 149 -10.86 10.61 -11.92
C ILE A 149 -11.34 11.24 -13.23
N TYR A 150 -12.01 12.39 -13.14
CA TYR A 150 -12.48 13.13 -14.31
C TYR A 150 -12.60 14.63 -14.03
N TYR A 151 -12.81 15.42 -15.08
CA TYR A 151 -12.89 16.88 -15.06
C TYR A 151 -14.23 17.31 -15.63
N PRO A 152 -15.32 17.32 -14.84
CA PRO A 152 -16.64 17.64 -15.36
C PRO A 152 -16.78 19.12 -15.69
N SER A 153 -17.38 19.42 -16.86
CA SER A 153 -17.73 20.78 -17.27
C SER A 153 -19.14 21.20 -16.81
N THR A 154 -19.91 20.27 -16.25
CA THR A 154 -21.28 20.49 -15.74
C THR A 154 -21.41 19.90 -14.33
N PRO A 155 -22.42 20.30 -13.54
CA PRO A 155 -22.66 19.71 -12.22
C PRO A 155 -22.86 18.19 -12.30
N VAL A 156 -22.26 17.47 -11.33
CA VAL A 156 -22.33 16.02 -11.21
C VAL A 156 -22.77 15.63 -9.79
N ASP A 157 -23.24 14.38 -9.63
CA ASP A 157 -23.51 13.84 -8.31
C ASP A 157 -22.22 13.65 -7.52
N MET A 158 -22.13 14.29 -6.36
CA MET A 158 -20.98 14.28 -5.46
C MET A 158 -21.13 13.34 -4.27
N SER A 159 -22.20 12.54 -4.17
CA SER A 159 -22.54 11.75 -2.97
C SER A 159 -21.43 10.83 -2.48
N GLU A 160 -20.70 10.19 -3.40
CA GLU A 160 -19.55 9.30 -3.10
C GLU A 160 -18.21 9.84 -3.65
N SER A 161 -18.16 11.16 -3.90
CA SER A 161 -17.03 11.82 -4.54
C SER A 161 -16.49 12.97 -3.70
N ILE A 162 -15.31 13.40 -4.05
CA ILE A 162 -14.73 14.69 -3.65
C ILE A 162 -14.34 15.48 -4.91
N SER A 163 -14.37 16.79 -4.83
CA SER A 163 -13.61 17.63 -5.74
C SER A 163 -12.30 18.05 -5.09
N GLN A 164 -11.26 18.25 -5.91
CA GLN A 164 -9.94 18.59 -5.42
C GLN A 164 -9.24 19.58 -6.35
N GLU A 165 -8.47 20.46 -5.77
CA GLU A 165 -7.55 21.33 -6.48
C GLU A 165 -6.51 20.48 -7.22
N ILE A 166 -6.14 20.89 -8.44
CA ILE A 166 -5.12 20.19 -9.22
C ILE A 166 -3.77 20.45 -8.57
N ALA A 167 -3.11 19.38 -8.13
CA ALA A 167 -1.74 19.49 -7.64
C ALA A 167 -0.79 19.86 -8.77
N VAL A 168 0.15 20.75 -8.49
CA VAL A 168 1.14 21.26 -9.44
C VAL A 168 2.50 20.65 -9.15
N GLY A 169 3.35 20.52 -10.17
CA GLY A 169 4.71 20.02 -10.05
C GLY A 169 4.90 18.57 -10.47
N ASP A 170 6.02 17.99 -10.06
CA ASP A 170 6.37 16.59 -10.33
C ASP A 170 5.68 15.66 -9.35
N GLU A 171 5.15 14.53 -9.85
CA GLU A 171 4.55 13.49 -9.03
C GLU A 171 5.61 12.52 -8.50
N TYR A 172 5.59 12.31 -7.18
CA TYR A 172 6.42 11.34 -6.49
C TYR A 172 5.56 10.28 -5.79
N THR A 173 6.13 9.11 -5.68
CA THR A 173 5.65 8.05 -4.79
C THR A 173 6.72 7.77 -3.74
N VAL A 174 6.34 7.67 -2.49
CA VAL A 174 7.27 7.38 -1.40
C VAL A 174 6.92 6.03 -0.80
N ASP A 175 7.85 5.08 -0.85
CA ASP A 175 7.71 3.82 -0.13
C ASP A 175 8.27 4.01 1.26
N VAL A 176 7.47 3.69 2.27
CA VAL A 176 7.83 3.85 3.68
C VAL A 176 7.64 2.52 4.39
N PHE A 177 8.53 2.20 5.31
CA PHE A 177 8.40 1.06 6.20
C PHE A 177 8.50 1.53 7.65
N CYS A 178 7.43 1.34 8.44
CA CYS A 178 7.37 1.74 9.84
C CYS A 178 7.46 0.51 10.76
N ASP A 179 8.19 0.66 11.88
CA ASP A 179 8.34 -0.37 12.91
C ASP A 179 7.12 -0.52 13.84
N ASN A 180 7.22 -1.39 14.83
CA ASN A 180 6.19 -1.59 15.87
C ASN A 180 6.06 -0.39 16.83
N SER A 181 7.04 0.52 16.86
CA SER A 181 7.01 1.78 17.61
C SER A 181 6.51 2.94 16.74
N HIS A 182 6.08 2.65 15.51
CA HIS A 182 5.56 3.58 14.50
C HIS A 182 6.60 4.53 13.91
N ASN A 183 7.90 4.26 14.13
CA ASN A 183 8.95 5.06 13.53
C ASN A 183 9.24 4.57 12.11
N PRO A 184 9.42 5.46 11.12
CA PRO A 184 9.82 5.07 9.79
C PRO A 184 11.28 4.59 9.78
N ILE A 185 11.51 3.30 9.49
CA ILE A 185 12.82 2.70 9.26
C ILE A 185 13.35 3.11 7.89
N TYR A 186 12.47 3.09 6.88
CA TYR A 186 12.78 3.50 5.52
C TYR A 186 11.79 4.55 5.03
N ILE A 187 12.32 5.57 4.33
CA ILE A 187 11.59 6.54 3.53
C ILE A 187 12.31 6.62 2.19
N VAL A 188 11.67 6.13 1.12
CA VAL A 188 12.29 5.99 -0.21
C VAL A 188 11.48 6.79 -1.25
N PRO A 189 11.82 8.09 -1.46
CA PRO A 189 11.18 8.88 -2.49
C PRO A 189 11.55 8.36 -3.90
N ARG A 190 10.54 8.22 -4.74
CA ARG A 190 10.68 7.76 -6.13
C ARG A 190 9.98 8.72 -7.08
N LYS A 191 10.68 9.21 -8.10
CA LYS A 191 10.06 9.91 -9.21
C LYS A 191 9.46 8.90 -10.18
N ARG A 192 8.22 9.14 -10.61
CA ARG A 192 7.53 8.33 -11.62
C ARG A 192 7.96 8.82 -12.99
N LEU A 193 8.61 7.96 -13.79
CA LEU A 193 9.13 8.35 -15.12
C LEU A 193 8.14 8.00 -16.24
N HIS A 194 7.47 6.87 -16.13
CA HIS A 194 6.48 6.43 -17.11
C HIS A 194 5.29 5.77 -16.39
N ILE A 195 4.07 6.19 -16.76
CA ILE A 195 2.82 5.70 -16.16
C ILE A 195 1.99 5.04 -17.27
N CYS A 196 1.52 3.82 -17.01
CA CYS A 196 0.57 3.10 -17.84
C CYS A 196 -0.58 2.61 -16.95
N ASP A 197 -1.82 2.94 -17.29
CA ASP A 197 -3.04 2.58 -16.53
C ASP A 197 -2.94 2.90 -15.03
N GLY A 198 -2.46 4.11 -14.70
CA GLY A 198 -2.29 4.59 -13.32
C GLY A 198 -1.15 3.93 -12.55
N LYS A 199 -0.36 3.04 -13.17
CA LYS A 199 0.75 2.32 -12.55
C LYS A 199 2.08 2.78 -13.12
N SER A 200 3.08 2.95 -12.25
CA SER A 200 4.44 3.28 -12.68
C SER A 200 5.11 2.05 -13.30
N THR A 201 5.48 2.14 -14.57
CA THR A 201 6.25 1.11 -15.29
C THR A 201 7.74 1.41 -15.26
N GLN A 202 8.13 2.68 -15.01
CA GLN A 202 9.50 3.10 -14.82
C GLN A 202 9.55 4.10 -13.66
N GLY A 203 10.61 4.05 -12.88
CA GLY A 203 10.84 4.96 -11.77
C GLY A 203 12.30 5.03 -11.38
N VAL A 204 12.66 6.09 -10.68
CA VAL A 204 14.00 6.30 -10.14
C VAL A 204 13.92 6.74 -8.68
N VAL A 205 14.77 6.17 -7.83
CA VAL A 205 14.93 6.61 -6.44
C VAL A 205 15.69 7.92 -6.43
N VAL A 206 15.14 8.91 -5.74
CA VAL A 206 15.72 10.26 -5.68
C VAL A 206 15.97 10.70 -4.25
N GLU A 207 16.99 11.52 -4.07
CA GLU A 207 17.20 12.24 -2.83
C GLU A 207 16.29 13.48 -2.83
N HIS A 208 15.35 13.56 -1.88
CA HIS A 208 14.41 14.68 -1.79
C HIS A 208 14.14 15.04 -0.32
N PRO A 209 14.98 15.90 0.29
CA PRO A 209 14.91 16.21 1.73
C PRO A 209 13.56 16.76 2.19
N ALA A 210 12.87 17.57 1.35
CA ALA A 210 11.56 18.13 1.69
C ALA A 210 10.48 17.03 1.81
N ILE A 211 10.48 16.05 0.89
CA ILE A 211 9.59 14.89 0.96
C ILE A 211 9.88 14.07 2.23
N VAL A 212 11.16 13.77 2.50
CA VAL A 212 11.57 12.99 3.68
C VAL A 212 11.11 13.69 4.96
N LYS A 213 11.30 15.00 5.08
CA LYS A 213 10.85 15.81 6.23
C LYS A 213 9.32 15.75 6.39
N LEU A 214 8.57 15.89 5.30
CA LEU A 214 7.11 15.83 5.33
C LEU A 214 6.61 14.45 5.78
N VAL A 215 7.24 13.36 5.30
CA VAL A 215 6.90 12.00 5.71
C VAL A 215 7.19 11.76 7.19
N TYR A 216 8.29 12.29 7.74
CA TYR A 216 8.53 12.24 9.18
C TYR A 216 7.43 12.97 9.97
N SER A 217 6.97 14.13 9.51
CA SER A 217 5.85 14.86 10.14
C SER A 217 4.55 14.06 10.09
N LEU A 218 4.27 13.39 8.96
CA LEU A 218 3.11 12.52 8.82
C LEU A 218 3.18 11.31 9.76
N CYS A 219 4.34 10.62 9.83
CA CYS A 219 4.52 9.48 10.73
C CYS A 219 4.46 9.86 12.20
N ALA A 220 4.90 11.07 12.56
CA ALA A 220 4.77 11.58 13.93
C ALA A 220 3.31 11.91 14.32
N ALA A 221 2.44 12.17 13.35
CA ALA A 221 1.03 12.49 13.57
C ALA A 221 0.13 11.25 13.63
N THR A 222 0.61 10.06 13.23
CA THR A 222 -0.20 8.84 13.17
C THR A 222 0.64 7.56 13.34
N SER A 223 0.00 6.50 13.82
CA SER A 223 0.65 5.25 14.21
C SER A 223 0.70 4.26 13.04
N PHE A 224 1.47 4.56 12.00
CA PHE A 224 1.69 3.61 10.92
C PHE A 224 2.49 2.40 11.39
N ARG A 225 2.18 1.24 10.81
CA ARG A 225 2.89 -0.02 11.07
C ARG A 225 3.07 -0.81 9.76
N GLY A 226 4.28 -1.28 9.50
CA GLY A 226 4.63 -2.00 8.28
C GLY A 226 4.75 -1.09 7.06
N PRO A 227 4.60 -1.65 5.85
CA PRO A 227 4.75 -0.91 4.60
C PRO A 227 3.57 0.02 4.34
N ILE A 228 3.86 1.25 3.96
CA ILE A 228 2.89 2.22 3.47
C ILE A 228 3.42 2.89 2.20
N ASN A 229 2.52 3.37 1.36
CA ASN A 229 2.86 4.04 0.12
C ASN A 229 2.17 5.40 0.05
N ILE A 230 2.96 6.46 -0.10
CA ILE A 230 2.49 7.85 -0.12
C ILE A 230 2.63 8.39 -1.53
N GLN A 231 1.63 9.11 -2.01
CA GLN A 231 1.71 9.88 -3.25
C GLN A 231 1.70 11.37 -2.92
N CYS A 232 2.63 12.10 -3.50
CA CYS A 232 2.78 13.54 -3.29
C CYS A 232 3.25 14.24 -4.56
N PHE A 233 3.04 15.55 -4.61
CA PHE A 233 3.60 16.42 -5.62
C PHE A 233 4.64 17.34 -4.99
N SER A 234 5.70 17.63 -5.74
CA SER A 234 6.63 18.70 -5.38
C SER A 234 6.66 19.76 -6.49
N ASP A 235 6.39 20.99 -6.10
CA ASP A 235 6.41 22.15 -6.99
C ASP A 235 7.85 22.61 -7.27
N SER A 236 8.00 23.53 -8.21
CA SER A 236 9.27 24.12 -8.63
C SER A 236 9.97 24.94 -7.54
N ASP A 237 9.23 25.44 -6.54
CA ASP A 237 9.77 26.13 -5.37
C ASP A 237 10.21 25.16 -4.24
N GLY A 238 10.03 23.84 -4.45
CA GLY A 238 10.35 22.80 -3.50
C GLY A 238 9.26 22.52 -2.46
N SER A 239 8.09 23.17 -2.54
CA SER A 239 6.95 22.83 -1.70
C SER A 239 6.41 21.44 -2.04
N VAL A 240 5.97 20.70 -1.02
CA VAL A 240 5.48 19.32 -1.18
C VAL A 240 4.08 19.23 -0.62
N SER A 241 3.16 18.57 -1.36
CA SER A 241 1.80 18.30 -0.92
C SER A 241 1.44 16.82 -1.07
N ILE A 242 0.84 16.21 -0.05
CA ILE A 242 0.39 14.81 -0.06
C ILE A 242 -1.01 14.73 -0.68
N ILE A 243 -1.19 13.84 -1.65
CA ILE A 243 -2.49 13.61 -2.29
C ILE A 243 -3.16 12.31 -1.87
N GLU A 244 -2.38 11.30 -1.44
CA GLU A 244 -2.89 10.00 -1.05
C GLU A 244 -1.88 9.24 -0.19
N VAL A 245 -2.40 8.49 0.78
CA VAL A 245 -1.64 7.52 1.57
C VAL A 245 -2.34 6.17 1.45
N ASN A 246 -1.60 5.15 1.05
CA ASN A 246 -2.05 3.77 0.99
C ASN A 246 -1.36 2.99 2.13
N PRO A 247 -2.04 2.67 3.24
CA PRO A 247 -1.42 2.05 4.42
C PRO A 247 -1.21 0.53 4.20
N ARG A 248 -0.55 0.15 3.12
CA ARG A 248 -0.29 -1.23 2.67
C ARG A 248 0.83 -1.30 1.64
N VAL A 249 1.23 -2.52 1.29
CA VAL A 249 2.13 -2.75 0.15
C VAL A 249 1.50 -2.26 -1.15
N ALA A 250 2.34 -1.74 -2.04
CA ALA A 250 1.92 -1.18 -3.33
C ALA A 250 2.71 -1.77 -4.50
N GLY A 251 2.09 -1.76 -5.69
CA GLY A 251 2.68 -2.37 -6.88
C GLY A 251 4.04 -1.82 -7.30
N GLY A 252 4.34 -0.55 -6.97
CA GLY A 252 5.62 0.09 -7.26
C GLY A 252 6.72 -0.15 -6.22
N MET A 253 6.39 -0.74 -5.08
CA MET A 253 7.27 -0.84 -3.90
C MET A 253 8.48 -1.77 -4.11
N ALA A 254 8.47 -2.58 -5.17
CA ALA A 254 9.64 -3.37 -5.58
C ALA A 254 10.93 -2.51 -5.68
N LEU A 255 10.81 -1.24 -6.10
CA LEU A 255 11.95 -0.33 -6.18
C LEU A 255 12.45 0.09 -4.79
N GLY A 256 11.55 0.29 -3.82
CA GLY A 256 11.90 0.55 -2.42
C GLY A 256 12.68 -0.61 -1.80
N PHE A 257 12.23 -1.86 -1.99
CA PHE A 257 12.94 -3.07 -1.58
C PHE A 257 14.34 -3.16 -2.22
N ALA A 258 14.45 -2.95 -3.53
CA ALA A 258 15.73 -3.01 -4.22
C ALA A 258 16.69 -1.87 -3.84
N ALA A 259 16.18 -0.70 -3.52
CA ALA A 259 16.95 0.47 -3.13
C ALA A 259 17.47 0.41 -1.69
N THR A 260 16.91 -0.45 -0.87
CA THR A 260 17.30 -0.69 0.52
C THR A 260 17.69 -2.15 0.71
N GLU A 261 16.82 -2.94 1.27
CA GLU A 261 16.94 -4.36 1.50
C GLU A 261 15.61 -5.08 1.28
N ASN A 262 15.60 -6.40 1.36
CA ASN A 262 14.35 -7.16 1.41
C ASN A 262 13.62 -6.88 2.74
N TRP A 263 12.43 -6.28 2.67
CA TRP A 263 11.64 -5.94 3.88
C TRP A 263 10.92 -7.14 4.51
N VAL A 264 10.89 -8.30 3.86
CA VAL A 264 10.23 -9.49 4.42
C VAL A 264 10.86 -9.95 5.74
N PRO A 265 12.21 -10.05 5.89
CA PRO A 265 12.82 -10.33 7.19
C PRO A 265 12.43 -9.33 8.29
N LEU A 266 12.31 -8.04 7.96
CA LEU A 266 11.84 -7.01 8.91
C LEU A 266 10.38 -7.26 9.32
N MET A 267 9.51 -7.59 8.36
CA MET A 267 8.10 -7.93 8.61
C MET A 267 7.97 -9.14 9.54
N VAL A 268 8.76 -10.17 9.30
CA VAL A 268 8.82 -11.39 10.15
C VAL A 268 9.33 -11.05 11.54
N ALA A 269 10.40 -10.28 11.65
CA ALA A 269 10.95 -9.86 12.95
C ALA A 269 9.95 -9.00 13.73
N MET A 270 9.21 -8.09 13.06
CA MET A 270 8.14 -7.31 13.68
C MET A 270 7.00 -8.19 14.17
N SER A 271 6.62 -9.24 13.44
CA SER A 271 5.60 -10.20 13.88
C SER A 271 6.04 -10.98 15.14
N ALA A 272 7.33 -11.18 15.31
CA ALA A 272 7.92 -11.75 16.52
C ALA A 272 8.14 -10.73 17.66
N GLY A 273 7.70 -9.47 17.51
CA GLY A 273 7.80 -8.43 18.52
C GLY A 273 9.11 -7.65 18.53
N GLN A 274 9.99 -7.85 17.55
CA GLN A 274 11.23 -7.06 17.46
C GLN A 274 10.94 -5.59 17.18
N THR A 275 11.68 -4.69 17.83
CA THR A 275 11.53 -3.23 17.72
C THR A 275 12.76 -2.50 17.24
N ASN A 276 13.95 -3.13 17.34
CA ASN A 276 15.21 -2.50 16.95
C ASN A 276 15.66 -3.03 15.59
N PHE A 277 15.87 -2.13 14.65
CA PHE A 277 16.33 -2.43 13.30
C PHE A 277 17.50 -1.51 12.94
N GLU A 278 18.46 -2.03 12.21
CA GLU A 278 19.60 -1.27 11.68
C GLU A 278 19.40 -1.07 10.17
N PRO A 279 18.88 0.08 9.72
CA PRO A 279 18.61 0.30 8.31
C PRO A 279 19.89 0.42 7.48
N VAL A 280 19.88 -0.13 6.27
CA VAL A 280 20.94 0.08 5.30
C VAL A 280 20.75 1.41 4.56
N PRO A 281 21.82 2.04 4.03
CA PRO A 281 21.69 3.27 3.26
C PRO A 281 20.83 3.10 2.01
N VAL A 282 20.00 4.10 1.72
CA VAL A 282 19.16 4.13 0.50
C VAL A 282 20.05 4.33 -0.74
N LYS A 283 19.86 3.49 -1.75
CA LYS A 283 20.56 3.57 -3.05
C LYS A 283 19.88 4.58 -3.96
N TYR A 284 20.18 5.86 -3.82
CA TYR A 284 19.70 6.90 -4.70
C TYR A 284 20.21 6.71 -6.14
N GLY A 285 19.40 7.12 -7.12
CA GLY A 285 19.68 6.93 -8.54
C GLY A 285 19.33 5.53 -9.08
N LEU A 286 18.97 4.57 -8.21
CA LEU A 286 18.51 3.25 -8.68
C LEU A 286 17.25 3.40 -9.51
N GLN A 287 17.24 2.78 -10.70
CA GLN A 287 16.12 2.80 -11.62
C GLN A 287 15.42 1.45 -11.70
N MET A 288 14.11 1.46 -11.89
CA MET A 288 13.29 0.30 -12.16
C MET A 288 12.65 0.41 -13.53
N PHE A 289 12.74 -0.68 -14.27
CA PHE A 289 12.02 -0.89 -15.52
C PHE A 289 11.20 -2.18 -15.41
N ARG A 290 9.89 -2.10 -15.67
CA ARG A 290 9.04 -3.29 -15.72
C ARG A 290 9.08 -3.91 -17.10
N TYR A 291 9.11 -5.21 -17.13
CA TYR A 291 8.98 -6.01 -18.34
C TYR A 291 8.00 -7.16 -18.11
N TYR A 292 7.49 -7.73 -19.16
CA TYR A 292 6.67 -8.94 -19.10
C TYR A 292 7.57 -10.17 -19.13
N ALA A 293 7.20 -11.18 -18.35
CA ALA A 293 7.82 -12.49 -18.36
C ALA A 293 6.72 -13.54 -18.36
N GLU A 294 6.96 -14.65 -19.01
CA GLU A 294 6.07 -15.81 -19.07
C GLU A 294 6.37 -16.73 -17.89
N VAL A 295 5.32 -17.36 -17.36
CA VAL A 295 5.39 -18.52 -16.48
C VAL A 295 4.52 -19.61 -17.07
N PHE A 296 5.02 -20.84 -17.02
CA PHE A 296 4.37 -22.01 -17.60
C PHE A 296 3.99 -22.98 -16.47
N GLY A 297 2.78 -23.58 -16.57
CA GLY A 297 2.26 -24.53 -15.61
C GLY A 297 1.65 -25.77 -16.25
#